data_582ebff1a3f13ede88590675780af920
#
_entry.id   582ebff1a3f13ede88590675780af920
#
_cell.length_a   1.000
_cell.length_b   1.000
_cell.length_c   1.000
_cell.angle_alpha   90.00
_cell.angle_beta   90.00
_cell.angle_gamma   90.00
#
_symmetry.space_group_name_H-M   'P 1'
#
loop_
_entity.id
_entity.type
_entity.pdbx_description
1 polymer ?
#
loop_
_entity_poly.entity_id
_entity_poly.type
_entity_poly.pdbx_seq_one_letter_code
_entity_poly.pdbx_strand_id
1 'polypeptide(L)'
;MLSEDSTRSEREDPRRLGASRTWIIDPLDGTREYSEGRSDWAVHVALVEDHEPTAGAVALPGLGMVLATDDPPSLSAAHQPPRVVVSRSRPPIEAGQMAEALGAELLPMGSAGAKAMAVVRGEADLYPHSGGQHEWDSCAPVAVASAAGLHCSRLDGSALRYNQPSTYLPDLLICRVELAEAALSAAGRQ
;
A
#
# COMPACT_ATOMS: atom_id res chain seq x y z
N MET A 1 3.91 -6.10 -18.91
CA MET A 1 3.85 -6.56 -17.50
C MET A 1 5.08 -6.03 -16.77
N LEU A 2 4.92 -5.65 -15.53
CA LEU A 2 5.98 -5.27 -14.59
C LEU A 2 5.86 -6.16 -13.34
N SER A 3 6.97 -6.69 -12.83
CA SER A 3 6.94 -7.52 -11.63
C SER A 3 8.22 -7.31 -10.82
N GLU A 4 8.19 -7.68 -9.53
CA GLU A 4 9.38 -7.78 -8.71
C GLU A 4 10.44 -8.69 -9.36
N ASP A 5 10.00 -9.82 -9.94
CA ASP A 5 10.87 -10.80 -10.62
C ASP A 5 11.33 -10.35 -12.01
N SER A 6 10.83 -9.21 -12.52
CA SER A 6 11.26 -8.69 -13.83
C SER A 6 12.76 -8.37 -13.84
N THR A 7 13.44 -8.76 -14.89
CA THR A 7 14.83 -8.35 -15.16
C THR A 7 14.92 -6.84 -15.35
N ARG A 8 16.11 -6.29 -15.21
CA ARG A 8 16.35 -4.86 -15.46
C ARG A 8 15.89 -4.46 -16.87
N SER A 9 16.19 -5.26 -17.91
CA SER A 9 15.80 -4.98 -19.30
C SER A 9 14.29 -4.98 -19.48
N GLU A 10 13.54 -5.82 -18.79
CA GLU A 10 12.07 -5.82 -18.83
C GLU A 10 11.47 -4.62 -18.11
N ARG A 11 12.07 -4.19 -17.00
CA ARG A 11 11.65 -2.96 -16.28
C ARG A 11 11.89 -1.70 -17.12
N GLU A 12 12.98 -1.65 -17.89
CA GLU A 12 13.38 -0.52 -18.73
C GLU A 12 12.80 -0.60 -20.16
N ASP A 13 12.00 -1.62 -20.50
CA ASP A 13 11.42 -1.80 -21.85
C ASP A 13 10.46 -0.63 -22.20
N PRO A 14 10.77 0.17 -23.24
CA PRO A 14 9.93 1.31 -23.62
C PRO A 14 8.53 0.90 -24.08
N ARG A 15 8.32 -0.36 -24.52
CA ARG A 15 7.00 -0.88 -24.88
C ARG A 15 6.08 -0.92 -23.67
N ARG A 16 6.61 -1.14 -22.47
CA ARG A 16 5.84 -1.08 -21.22
C ARG A 16 5.27 0.32 -20.99
N LEU A 17 6.10 1.35 -21.15
CA LEU A 17 5.73 2.75 -20.93
C LEU A 17 4.70 3.27 -21.94
N GLY A 18 4.75 2.77 -23.18
CA GLY A 18 3.79 3.12 -24.23
C GLY A 18 2.52 2.24 -24.25
N ALA A 19 2.40 1.26 -23.35
CA ALA A 19 1.23 0.39 -23.32
C ALA A 19 0.06 1.08 -22.62
N SER A 20 -1.14 1.02 -23.24
CA SER A 20 -2.37 1.54 -22.63
C SER A 20 -2.79 0.77 -21.37
N ARG A 21 -2.32 -0.47 -21.22
CA ARG A 21 -2.59 -1.36 -20.09
C ARG A 21 -1.32 -2.06 -19.66
N THR A 22 -1.04 -2.04 -18.36
CA THR A 22 0.13 -2.73 -17.78
C THR A 22 -0.28 -3.51 -16.54
N TRP A 23 -0.01 -4.81 -16.52
CA TRP A 23 -0.09 -5.59 -15.30
C TRP A 23 1.12 -5.31 -14.43
N ILE A 24 0.88 -5.04 -13.13
CA ILE A 24 1.92 -4.89 -12.09
C ILE A 24 1.67 -5.97 -11.04
N ILE A 25 2.71 -6.78 -10.79
CA ILE A 25 2.59 -8.00 -9.97
C ILE A 25 3.72 -8.05 -8.95
N ASP A 26 3.36 -8.31 -7.70
CA ASP A 26 4.28 -8.78 -6.67
C ASP A 26 3.92 -10.24 -6.33
N PRO A 27 4.75 -11.21 -6.73
CA PRO A 27 4.44 -12.62 -6.50
C PRO A 27 4.62 -13.04 -5.04
N LEU A 28 5.37 -12.28 -4.23
CA LEU A 28 5.58 -12.57 -2.81
C LEU A 28 6.01 -11.32 -2.03
N ASP A 29 5.07 -10.42 -1.73
CA ASP A 29 5.32 -9.31 -0.81
C ASP A 29 5.46 -9.82 0.63
N GLY A 30 6.54 -9.44 1.28
CA GLY A 30 6.88 -9.92 2.61
C GLY A 30 7.68 -11.22 2.59
N THR A 31 8.67 -11.34 1.70
CA THR A 31 9.58 -12.50 1.59
C THR A 31 10.20 -12.88 2.93
N ARG A 32 10.52 -11.88 3.76
CA ARG A 32 11.04 -12.09 5.12
C ARG A 32 10.01 -12.76 6.02
N GLU A 33 8.79 -12.26 6.04
CA GLU A 33 7.67 -12.78 6.83
C GLU A 33 7.37 -14.23 6.41
N TYR A 34 7.35 -14.48 5.11
CA TYR A 34 7.19 -15.83 4.56
C TYR A 34 8.30 -16.77 5.03
N SER A 35 9.57 -16.34 4.96
CA SER A 35 10.71 -17.16 5.40
C SER A 35 10.74 -17.44 6.90
N GLU A 36 10.13 -16.54 7.70
CA GLU A 36 9.96 -16.68 9.15
C GLU A 36 8.73 -17.53 9.52
N GLY A 37 7.96 -18.04 8.55
CA GLY A 37 6.73 -18.82 8.77
C GLY A 37 5.58 -18.00 9.35
N ARG A 38 5.58 -16.68 9.11
CA ARG A 38 4.52 -15.77 9.56
C ARG A 38 3.35 -15.76 8.59
N SER A 39 2.23 -15.19 9.01
CA SER A 39 1.01 -15.07 8.19
C SER A 39 0.85 -13.71 7.51
N ASP A 40 1.67 -12.70 7.86
CA ASP A 40 1.56 -11.32 7.37
C ASP A 40 2.42 -11.10 6.12
N TRP A 41 2.10 -11.84 5.05
CA TRP A 41 2.64 -11.72 3.70
C TRP A 41 1.53 -11.76 2.66
N ALA A 42 1.78 -11.31 1.43
CA ALA A 42 0.76 -11.13 0.43
C ALA A 42 1.24 -11.49 -0.99
N VAL A 43 0.29 -11.62 -1.92
CA VAL A 43 0.51 -11.67 -3.37
C VAL A 43 -0.32 -10.58 -4.01
N HIS A 44 0.27 -9.80 -4.92
CA HIS A 44 -0.37 -8.65 -5.53
C HIS A 44 -0.54 -8.83 -7.03
N VAL A 45 -1.72 -8.50 -7.56
CA VAL A 45 -1.96 -8.39 -8.99
C VAL A 45 -2.78 -7.12 -9.25
N ALA A 46 -2.29 -6.22 -10.09
CA ALA A 46 -3.01 -5.01 -10.47
C ALA A 46 -2.95 -4.76 -11.99
N LEU A 47 -4.00 -4.16 -12.52
CA LEU A 47 -4.06 -3.59 -13.85
C LEU A 47 -3.96 -2.07 -13.75
N VAL A 48 -3.03 -1.48 -14.49
CA VAL A 48 -2.84 -0.04 -14.61
C VAL A 48 -3.26 0.42 -16.00
N GLU A 49 -4.08 1.45 -16.08
CA GLU A 49 -4.48 2.16 -17.28
C GLU A 49 -4.21 3.65 -17.07
N ASP A 50 -3.56 4.31 -18.01
CA ASP A 50 -3.23 5.75 -17.95
C ASP A 50 -2.54 6.17 -16.63
N HIS A 51 -1.63 5.30 -16.15
CA HIS A 51 -0.88 5.48 -14.90
C HIS A 51 -1.70 5.36 -13.59
N GLU A 52 -2.95 4.92 -13.67
CA GLU A 52 -3.82 4.70 -12.51
C GLU A 52 -4.18 3.21 -12.36
N PRO A 53 -4.19 2.66 -11.16
CA PRO A 53 -4.61 1.28 -10.94
C PRO A 53 -6.14 1.20 -11.04
N THR A 54 -6.64 0.53 -12.08
CA THR A 54 -8.09 0.40 -12.36
C THR A 54 -8.71 -0.88 -11.84
N ALA A 55 -7.90 -1.93 -11.68
CA ALA A 55 -8.32 -3.17 -11.05
C ALA A 55 -7.16 -3.77 -10.25
N GLY A 56 -7.46 -4.48 -9.19
CA GLY A 56 -6.45 -5.11 -8.37
C GLY A 56 -7.02 -6.14 -7.40
N ALA A 57 -6.15 -7.07 -7.01
CA ALA A 57 -6.40 -8.05 -5.98
C ALA A 57 -5.16 -8.25 -5.11
N VAL A 58 -5.38 -8.39 -3.82
CA VAL A 58 -4.36 -8.73 -2.82
C VAL A 58 -4.79 -10.01 -2.13
N ALA A 59 -4.05 -11.08 -2.35
CA ALA A 59 -4.23 -12.31 -1.60
C ALA A 59 -3.41 -12.25 -0.30
N LEU A 60 -4.00 -12.72 0.79
CA LEU A 60 -3.39 -12.91 2.10
C LEU A 60 -3.45 -14.41 2.44
N PRO A 61 -2.54 -15.24 1.89
CA PRO A 61 -2.66 -16.70 2.00
C PRO A 61 -2.59 -17.20 3.45
N GLY A 62 -1.82 -16.50 4.30
CA GLY A 62 -1.76 -16.81 5.74
C GLY A 62 -3.08 -16.62 6.49
N LEU A 63 -4.04 -15.90 5.88
CA LEU A 63 -5.38 -15.68 6.41
C LEU A 63 -6.47 -16.39 5.57
N GLY A 64 -6.08 -17.05 4.48
CA GLY A 64 -7.00 -17.74 3.58
C GLY A 64 -7.99 -16.80 2.86
N MET A 65 -7.60 -15.55 2.57
CA MET A 65 -8.48 -14.54 1.98
C MET A 65 -7.86 -13.81 0.78
N VAL A 66 -8.74 -13.25 -0.04
CA VAL A 66 -8.40 -12.33 -1.13
C VAL A 66 -9.29 -11.10 -1.00
N LEU A 67 -8.72 -9.92 -1.17
CA LEU A 67 -9.43 -8.65 -1.26
C LEU A 67 -9.22 -8.07 -2.66
N ALA A 68 -10.30 -7.63 -3.31
CA ALA A 68 -10.24 -7.19 -4.70
C ALA A 68 -11.15 -5.98 -4.95
N THR A 69 -10.89 -5.30 -6.06
CA THR A 69 -11.61 -4.06 -6.42
C THR A 69 -13.06 -4.26 -6.82
N ASP A 70 -13.44 -5.46 -7.25
CA ASP A 70 -14.80 -5.80 -7.67
C ASP A 70 -15.75 -6.14 -6.50
N ASP A 71 -15.19 -6.48 -5.33
CA ASP A 71 -15.96 -6.73 -4.09
C ASP A 71 -15.20 -6.18 -2.87
N PRO A 72 -15.01 -4.84 -2.79
CA PRO A 72 -14.30 -4.24 -1.67
C PRO A 72 -15.14 -4.33 -0.39
N PRO A 73 -14.52 -4.65 0.76
CA PRO A 73 -15.26 -4.72 2.02
C PRO A 73 -15.76 -3.34 2.44
N SER A 74 -16.93 -3.30 3.08
CA SER A 74 -17.44 -2.09 3.73
C SER A 74 -16.56 -1.72 4.92
N LEU A 75 -16.19 -0.45 5.01
CA LEU A 75 -15.39 0.06 6.12
C LEU A 75 -16.22 0.11 7.41
N SER A 76 -15.69 -0.41 8.49
CA SER A 76 -16.23 -0.21 9.85
C SER A 76 -15.96 1.22 10.34
N ALA A 77 -16.50 1.61 11.49
CA ALA A 77 -16.10 2.89 12.15
C ALA A 77 -14.61 2.88 12.50
N ALA A 78 -13.99 4.08 12.53
CA ALA A 78 -12.61 4.25 12.97
C ALA A 78 -12.42 3.80 14.41
N HIS A 79 -11.22 3.33 14.75
CA HIS A 79 -10.86 3.01 16.13
C HIS A 79 -10.79 4.28 16.99
N GLN A 80 -10.99 4.10 18.29
CA GLN A 80 -10.85 5.15 19.30
C GLN A 80 -10.01 4.62 20.46
N PRO A 81 -8.71 4.95 20.54
CA PRO A 81 -7.94 5.81 19.63
C PRO A 81 -7.69 5.16 18.25
N PRO A 82 -7.34 5.97 17.23
CA PRO A 82 -6.97 5.45 15.92
C PRO A 82 -5.75 4.53 15.97
N ARG A 83 -5.61 3.64 14.98
CA ARG A 83 -4.48 2.71 14.86
C ARG A 83 -3.67 2.97 13.59
N VAL A 84 -2.37 3.18 13.77
CA VAL A 84 -1.40 3.35 12.66
C VAL A 84 -0.65 2.04 12.48
N VAL A 85 -0.88 1.33 11.38
CA VAL A 85 -0.10 0.14 11.07
C VAL A 85 1.26 0.53 10.49
N VAL A 86 2.33 -0.06 11.02
CA VAL A 86 3.72 0.31 10.70
C VAL A 86 4.57 -0.92 10.40
N SER A 87 5.70 -0.71 9.72
CA SER A 87 6.69 -1.77 9.56
C SER A 87 7.23 -2.19 10.93
N ARG A 88 7.17 -3.49 11.25
CA ARG A 88 7.71 -4.04 12.51
C ARG A 88 9.23 -3.90 12.62
N SER A 89 9.94 -3.81 11.50
CA SER A 89 11.41 -3.77 11.47
C SER A 89 11.97 -2.39 11.15
N ARG A 90 11.24 -1.55 10.44
CA ARG A 90 11.66 -0.23 9.98
C ARG A 90 10.45 0.73 9.96
N PRO A 91 9.88 1.08 11.14
CA PRO A 91 8.80 2.05 11.19
C PRO A 91 9.32 3.41 10.69
N PRO A 92 8.60 4.08 9.76
CA PRO A 92 8.99 5.39 9.30
C PRO A 92 8.79 6.45 10.39
N ILE A 93 9.57 7.54 10.35
CA ILE A 93 9.48 8.63 11.32
C ILE A 93 8.09 9.28 11.27
N GLU A 94 7.53 9.43 10.08
CA GLU A 94 6.21 10.02 9.83
C GLU A 94 5.10 9.24 10.55
N ALA A 95 5.24 7.93 10.71
CA ALA A 95 4.27 7.14 11.48
C ALA A 95 4.23 7.53 12.96
N GLY A 96 5.38 7.83 13.56
CA GLY A 96 5.45 8.35 14.93
C GLY A 96 4.84 9.74 15.05
N GLN A 97 5.13 10.63 14.11
CA GLN A 97 4.55 11.98 14.05
C GLN A 97 3.02 11.95 13.89
N MET A 98 2.51 11.08 13.03
CA MET A 98 1.07 10.88 12.85
C MET A 98 0.43 10.28 14.12
N ALA A 99 1.07 9.30 14.74
CA ALA A 99 0.56 8.70 15.97
C ALA A 99 0.46 9.72 17.09
N GLU A 100 1.47 10.57 17.27
CA GLU A 100 1.46 11.66 18.25
C GLU A 100 0.36 12.69 17.96
N ALA A 101 0.26 13.15 16.70
CA ALA A 101 -0.70 14.18 16.30
C ALA A 101 -2.16 13.71 16.41
N LEU A 102 -2.42 12.42 16.18
CA LEU A 102 -3.75 11.82 16.23
C LEU A 102 -4.08 11.14 17.56
N GLY A 103 -3.14 11.08 18.49
CA GLY A 103 -3.28 10.27 19.70
C GLY A 103 -3.46 8.78 19.40
N ALA A 104 -2.84 8.28 18.31
CA ALA A 104 -3.06 6.95 17.78
C ALA A 104 -2.10 5.90 18.39
N GLU A 105 -2.52 4.64 18.34
CA GLU A 105 -1.69 3.49 18.69
C GLU A 105 -0.93 2.95 17.48
N LEU A 106 0.32 2.49 17.69
CA LEU A 106 1.12 1.85 16.65
C LEU A 106 0.86 0.33 16.63
N LEU A 107 0.58 -0.22 15.44
CA LEU A 107 0.37 -1.65 15.19
C LEU A 107 1.49 -2.19 14.29
N PRO A 108 2.54 -2.86 14.84
CA PRO A 108 3.63 -3.41 14.04
C PRO A 108 3.19 -4.63 13.20
N MET A 109 3.47 -4.62 11.89
CA MET A 109 3.14 -5.69 10.95
C MET A 109 4.22 -5.81 9.87
N GLY A 110 4.35 -6.98 9.24
CA GLY A 110 5.16 -7.21 8.05
C GLY A 110 4.46 -6.82 6.76
N SER A 111 5.08 -7.08 5.60
CA SER A 111 4.52 -6.91 4.26
C SER A 111 3.86 -5.53 4.00
N ALA A 112 3.99 -4.99 2.82
CA ALA A 112 3.30 -3.75 2.44
C ALA A 112 1.81 -4.00 2.20
N GLY A 113 1.49 -5.08 1.47
CA GLY A 113 0.12 -5.49 1.20
C GLY A 113 -0.63 -5.89 2.46
N ALA A 114 -0.02 -6.66 3.36
CA ALA A 114 -0.67 -7.03 4.62
C ALA A 114 -1.04 -5.79 5.45
N LYS A 115 -0.15 -4.76 5.52
CA LYS A 115 -0.43 -3.49 6.21
C LYS A 115 -1.57 -2.70 5.54
N ALA A 116 -1.53 -2.55 4.22
CA ALA A 116 -2.59 -1.87 3.49
C ALA A 116 -3.94 -2.59 3.66
N MET A 117 -3.94 -3.92 3.56
CA MET A 117 -5.16 -4.71 3.77
C MET A 117 -5.64 -4.74 5.22
N ALA A 118 -4.78 -4.50 6.20
CA ALA A 118 -5.22 -4.29 7.59
C ALA A 118 -6.09 -3.02 7.73
N VAL A 119 -5.76 -1.95 6.97
CA VAL A 119 -6.62 -0.75 6.92
C VAL A 119 -7.93 -1.05 6.20
N VAL A 120 -7.90 -1.73 5.06
CA VAL A 120 -9.09 -2.12 4.29
C VAL A 120 -10.03 -2.99 5.12
N ARG A 121 -9.50 -3.92 5.92
CA ARG A 121 -10.27 -4.82 6.81
C ARG A 121 -10.71 -4.15 8.12
N GLY A 122 -10.32 -2.91 8.35
CA GLY A 122 -10.65 -2.18 9.57
C GLY A 122 -9.91 -2.68 10.83
N GLU A 123 -8.74 -3.30 10.69
CA GLU A 123 -7.85 -3.65 11.80
C GLU A 123 -6.96 -2.46 12.20
N ALA A 124 -6.72 -1.55 11.25
CA ALA A 124 -6.04 -0.28 11.45
C ALA A 124 -6.79 0.83 10.71
N ASP A 125 -6.40 2.08 10.93
CA ASP A 125 -7.04 3.27 10.34
C ASP A 125 -6.11 4.02 9.38
N LEU A 126 -4.78 3.86 9.55
CA LEU A 126 -3.76 4.50 8.71
C LEU A 126 -2.59 3.55 8.46
N TYR A 127 -2.03 3.64 7.25
CA TYR A 127 -0.77 3.04 6.84
C TYR A 127 0.09 4.08 6.13
N PRO A 128 1.00 4.77 6.84
CA PRO A 128 2.06 5.57 6.23
C PRO A 128 3.27 4.69 5.92
N HIS A 129 3.90 4.95 4.78
CA HIS A 129 5.17 4.35 4.40
C HIS A 129 6.11 5.41 3.85
N SER A 130 7.38 5.37 4.23
CA SER A 130 8.46 6.12 3.59
C SER A 130 9.70 5.26 3.45
N GLY A 131 10.40 5.43 2.32
CA GLY A 131 11.67 4.80 2.01
C GLY A 131 11.60 3.36 1.49
N GLY A 132 11.88 3.19 0.20
CA GLY A 132 12.28 1.91 -0.38
C GLY A 132 11.17 0.97 -0.84
N GLN A 133 10.03 1.50 -1.28
CA GLN A 133 9.05 0.72 -2.05
C GLN A 133 9.28 0.84 -3.56
N HIS A 134 8.76 -0.14 -4.27
CA HIS A 134 8.57 -0.13 -5.71
C HIS A 134 7.07 -0.18 -6.05
N GLU A 135 6.75 0.03 -7.31
CA GLU A 135 5.35 0.06 -7.77
C GLU A 135 4.58 -1.23 -7.43
N TRP A 136 5.21 -2.39 -7.49
CA TRP A 136 4.56 -3.68 -7.20
C TRP A 136 4.20 -3.87 -5.72
N ASP A 137 4.93 -3.20 -4.79
CA ASP A 137 4.62 -3.26 -3.36
C ASP A 137 3.28 -2.59 -3.00
N SER A 138 2.79 -1.66 -3.85
CA SER A 138 1.65 -0.81 -3.50
C SER A 138 0.54 -0.73 -4.54
N CYS A 139 0.77 -1.08 -5.81
CA CYS A 139 -0.20 -0.87 -6.88
C CYS A 139 -1.53 -1.58 -6.63
N ALA A 140 -1.51 -2.88 -6.34
CA ALA A 140 -2.73 -3.63 -6.01
C ALA A 140 -3.32 -3.22 -4.66
N PRO A 141 -2.53 -3.04 -3.58
CA PRO A 141 -3.02 -2.48 -2.32
C PRO A 141 -3.76 -1.15 -2.47
N VAL A 142 -3.22 -0.22 -3.27
CA VAL A 142 -3.85 1.09 -3.53
C VAL A 142 -5.15 0.95 -4.33
N ALA A 143 -5.17 0.08 -5.36
CA ALA A 143 -6.39 -0.20 -6.11
C ALA A 143 -7.53 -0.65 -5.18
N VAL A 144 -7.26 -1.65 -4.34
CA VAL A 144 -8.25 -2.22 -3.41
C VAL A 144 -8.66 -1.21 -2.34
N ALA A 145 -7.71 -0.47 -1.77
CA ALA A 145 -7.99 0.55 -0.75
C ALA A 145 -8.85 1.69 -1.30
N SER A 146 -8.54 2.17 -2.52
CA SER A 146 -9.35 3.20 -3.19
C SER A 146 -10.76 2.71 -3.50
N ALA A 147 -10.92 1.47 -3.98
CA ALA A 147 -12.23 0.86 -4.22
C ALA A 147 -13.05 0.71 -2.92
N ALA A 148 -12.39 0.48 -1.78
CA ALA A 148 -13.03 0.48 -0.46
C ALA A 148 -13.37 1.88 0.08
N GLY A 149 -13.04 2.97 -0.64
CA GLY A 149 -13.32 4.35 -0.23
C GLY A 149 -12.30 4.97 0.73
N LEU A 150 -11.10 4.41 0.84
CA LEU A 150 -10.00 4.99 1.61
C LEU A 150 -9.30 6.10 0.82
N HIS A 151 -8.65 7.01 1.52
CA HIS A 151 -7.73 7.98 0.95
C HIS A 151 -6.40 7.31 0.63
N CYS A 152 -5.89 7.53 -0.61
CA CYS A 152 -4.60 7.03 -1.08
C CYS A 152 -3.83 8.16 -1.75
N SER A 153 -2.65 8.50 -1.24
CA SER A 153 -1.79 9.55 -1.80
C SER A 153 -0.32 9.32 -1.45
N ARG A 154 0.54 10.19 -1.97
CA ARG A 154 1.89 10.42 -1.44
C ARG A 154 1.78 11.12 -0.08
N LEU A 155 2.87 11.16 0.69
CA LEU A 155 2.90 11.87 1.98
C LEU A 155 2.83 13.39 1.84
N ASP A 156 3.07 13.94 0.66
CA ASP A 156 2.86 15.35 0.32
C ASP A 156 1.43 15.65 -0.19
N GLY A 157 0.56 14.64 -0.22
CA GLY A 157 -0.81 14.74 -0.72
C GLY A 157 -0.93 14.59 -2.24
N SER A 158 0.16 14.48 -2.99
CA SER A 158 0.10 14.29 -4.44
C SER A 158 -0.41 12.89 -4.83
N ALA A 159 -0.92 12.78 -6.06
CA ALA A 159 -1.44 11.52 -6.56
C ALA A 159 -0.35 10.46 -6.77
N LEU A 160 -0.69 9.21 -6.45
CA LEU A 160 0.13 8.05 -6.79
C LEU A 160 0.00 7.76 -8.29
N ARG A 161 1.14 7.54 -8.95
CA ARG A 161 1.22 7.21 -10.38
C ARG A 161 2.05 5.96 -10.57
N TYR A 162 1.56 5.06 -11.41
CA TYR A 162 2.16 3.75 -11.69
C TYR A 162 2.58 3.62 -13.15
N ASN A 163 3.30 2.55 -13.49
CA ASN A 163 3.89 2.34 -14.80
C ASN A 163 4.84 3.48 -15.22
N GLN A 164 5.63 3.98 -14.27
CA GLN A 164 6.59 5.06 -14.49
C GLN A 164 7.94 4.52 -14.99
N PRO A 165 8.80 5.38 -15.61
CA PRO A 165 10.15 4.99 -15.99
C PRO A 165 10.97 4.45 -14.82
N SER A 166 10.92 5.11 -13.66
CA SER A 166 11.43 4.59 -12.41
C SER A 166 10.32 3.85 -11.66
N THR A 167 10.54 2.60 -11.32
CA THR A 167 9.59 1.83 -10.51
C THR A 167 9.63 2.18 -9.02
N TYR A 168 10.58 3.03 -8.60
CA TYR A 168 10.74 3.43 -7.20
C TYR A 168 9.62 4.36 -6.76
N LEU A 169 8.95 3.99 -5.67
CA LEU A 169 7.92 4.77 -5.01
C LEU A 169 8.44 5.20 -3.63
N PRO A 170 8.76 6.49 -3.42
CA PRO A 170 9.46 6.91 -2.20
C PRO A 170 8.59 6.90 -0.94
N ASP A 171 7.28 7.08 -1.07
CA ASP A 171 6.37 7.13 0.07
C ASP A 171 4.91 6.86 -0.33
N LEU A 172 4.06 6.61 0.67
CA LEU A 172 2.65 6.25 0.53
C LEU A 172 1.89 6.58 1.81
N LEU A 173 0.66 7.06 1.65
CA LEU A 173 -0.35 7.11 2.70
C LEU A 173 -1.63 6.40 2.22
N ILE A 174 -2.08 5.40 2.96
CA ILE A 174 -3.42 4.83 2.88
C ILE A 174 -4.10 5.08 4.21
N CYS A 175 -5.24 5.76 4.23
CA CYS A 175 -5.93 6.02 5.49
C CYS A 175 -7.43 6.24 5.29
N ARG A 176 -8.17 6.27 6.38
CA ARG A 176 -9.54 6.74 6.39
C ARG A 176 -9.60 8.20 5.95
N VAL A 177 -10.62 8.55 5.14
CA VAL A 177 -10.77 9.89 4.56
C VAL A 177 -10.82 10.97 5.64
N GLU A 178 -11.51 10.71 6.75
CA GLU A 178 -11.65 11.65 7.88
C GLU A 178 -10.34 11.92 8.64
N LEU A 179 -9.32 11.07 8.46
CA LEU A 179 -8.00 11.23 9.10
C LEU A 179 -6.95 11.82 8.15
N ALA A 180 -7.24 11.93 6.84
CA ALA A 180 -6.28 12.27 5.82
C ALA A 180 -5.62 13.64 6.02
N GLU A 181 -6.42 14.70 6.29
CA GLU A 181 -5.90 16.06 6.47
C GLU A 181 -4.94 16.15 7.65
N ALA A 182 -5.32 15.55 8.80
CA ALA A 182 -4.49 15.55 10.00
C ALA A 182 -3.20 14.71 9.80
N ALA A 183 -3.29 13.56 9.11
CA ALA A 183 -2.16 12.71 8.82
C ALA A 183 -1.15 13.40 7.88
N LEU A 184 -1.61 14.00 6.78
CA LEU A 184 -0.76 14.74 5.85
C LEU A 184 -0.11 15.97 6.51
N SER A 185 -0.87 16.70 7.33
CA SER A 185 -0.32 17.83 8.11
C SER A 185 0.77 17.38 9.10
N ALA A 186 0.65 16.20 9.68
CA ALA A 186 1.65 15.64 10.58
C ALA A 186 2.92 15.20 9.84
N ALA A 187 2.79 14.62 8.63
CA ALA A 187 3.93 14.20 7.80
C ALA A 187 4.80 15.38 7.34
N GLY A 188 4.23 16.56 7.11
CA GLY A 188 4.94 17.77 6.68
C GLY A 188 5.66 18.55 7.80
N ARG A 189 5.60 18.11 9.05
CA ARG A 189 6.29 18.74 10.17
C ARG A 189 7.73 18.24 10.28
N GLN A 190 8.66 18.92 9.57
CA GLN A 190 10.11 18.77 9.76
C GLN A 190 10.65 19.82 10.72
#